data_341e84f7e6894d5b6bdcc6f160c14026
#
_entry.id   341e84f7e6894d5b6bdcc6f160c14026
#
_cell.length_a   1.000
_cell.length_b   1.000
_cell.length_c   1.000
_cell.angle_alpha   90.00
_cell.angle_beta   90.00
_cell.angle_gamma   90.00
#
_symmetry.space_group_name_H-M   'P 1'
#
loop_
_entity.id
_entity.type
_entity.pdbx_description
1 polymer ?
#
loop_
_entity_poly.entity_id
_entity_poly.type
_entity_poly.pdbx_seq_one_letter_code
_entity_poly.pdbx_strand_id
1 'polypeptide(L)'
;NHSFSKISSFNTLTNEIQELHEGNVMDLIVMGTKGASGLKEVLFGSNTVHVIKNAKCPVLAVPSEFVFESPREILFPSDYEVSFNEKLLKQILDITNFYNSRVHILNASYGYDLSEKQEKNKEKLEGLFKKVAHLFHSVSNQNVTEAISNFQLKVRINLLVLINNKHSFFENLFFKSTINQIGFHLNIPLLVIPSKL
;
A
#
# COMPACT_ATOMS: atom_id res chain seq x y z
N ASN A 1 6.00 -26.78 7.13
CA ASN A 1 4.77 -27.04 7.89
C ASN A 1 4.17 -25.70 8.30
N HIS A 2 2.87 -25.52 8.05
CA HIS A 2 2.12 -24.36 8.50
C HIS A 2 1.13 -24.81 9.58
N SER A 3 0.96 -24.00 10.62
CA SER A 3 -0.08 -24.18 11.62
C SER A 3 -1.20 -23.17 11.38
N PHE A 4 -2.45 -23.60 11.61
CA PHE A 4 -3.63 -22.76 11.46
C PHE A 4 -4.40 -22.74 12.77
N SER A 5 -4.86 -21.57 13.19
CA SER A 5 -5.81 -21.40 14.28
C SER A 5 -7.07 -20.72 13.75
N LYS A 6 -8.22 -21.05 14.34
CA LYS A 6 -9.50 -20.40 14.03
C LYS A 6 -9.97 -19.66 15.26
N ILE A 7 -10.39 -18.42 15.10
CA ILE A 7 -10.94 -17.58 16.14
C ILE A 7 -12.39 -17.27 15.77
N SER A 8 -13.31 -17.50 16.69
CA SER A 8 -14.71 -17.10 16.57
C SER A 8 -15.01 -16.12 17.67
N SER A 9 -15.51 -14.96 17.33
CA SER A 9 -15.78 -13.87 18.27
C SER A 9 -17.10 -13.19 17.97
N PHE A 10 -17.74 -12.66 19.00
CA PHE A 10 -18.92 -11.77 18.90
C PHE A 10 -18.51 -10.30 18.78
N ASN A 11 -17.22 -10.01 18.77
CA ASN A 11 -16.68 -8.66 18.70
C ASN A 11 -16.74 -8.08 17.28
N THR A 12 -16.55 -6.79 17.14
CA THR A 12 -16.31 -6.21 15.80
C THR A 12 -14.96 -6.66 15.27
N LEU A 13 -14.83 -6.82 13.95
CA LEU A 13 -13.56 -7.22 13.32
C LEU A 13 -12.39 -6.34 13.78
N THR A 14 -12.62 -5.06 13.95
CA THR A 14 -11.58 -4.08 14.33
C THR A 14 -11.11 -4.27 15.76
N ASN A 15 -12.06 -4.45 16.68
CA ASN A 15 -11.72 -4.69 18.08
C ASN A 15 -10.98 -6.02 18.24
N GLU A 16 -11.42 -7.06 17.51
CA GLU A 16 -10.75 -8.36 17.53
C GLU A 16 -9.31 -8.25 17.01
N ILE A 17 -9.10 -7.54 15.91
CA ILE A 17 -7.74 -7.29 15.39
C ILE A 17 -6.89 -6.52 16.41
N GLN A 18 -7.47 -5.57 17.12
CA GLN A 18 -6.75 -4.82 18.15
C GLN A 18 -6.36 -5.71 19.33
N GLU A 19 -7.27 -6.54 19.85
CA GLU A 19 -7.02 -7.49 20.92
C GLU A 19 -5.93 -8.51 20.52
N LEU A 20 -6.02 -9.05 19.30
CA LEU A 20 -5.00 -9.96 18.77
C LEU A 20 -3.63 -9.28 18.62
N HIS A 21 -3.60 -8.00 18.29
CA HIS A 21 -2.36 -7.25 18.20
C HIS A 21 -1.74 -7.00 19.58
N GLU A 22 -2.55 -6.71 20.60
CA GLU A 22 -2.08 -6.51 21.96
C GLU A 22 -1.58 -7.80 22.62
N GLY A 23 -2.12 -8.95 22.24
CA GLY A 23 -1.75 -10.27 22.76
C GLY A 23 -0.65 -11.00 21.99
N ASN A 24 -0.49 -10.72 20.72
CA ASN A 24 0.47 -11.38 19.83
C ASN A 24 1.03 -10.42 18.79
N VAL A 25 2.29 -10.62 18.42
CA VAL A 25 2.89 -9.86 17.33
C VAL A 25 2.34 -10.39 16.00
N MET A 26 1.51 -9.58 15.34
CA MET A 26 1.05 -9.86 13.98
C MET A 26 2.01 -9.20 12.98
N ASP A 27 2.54 -9.98 12.04
CA ASP A 27 3.42 -9.48 10.98
C ASP A 27 2.65 -8.91 9.79
N LEU A 28 1.45 -9.42 9.52
CA LEU A 28 0.64 -9.06 8.37
C LEU A 28 -0.83 -9.41 8.58
N ILE A 29 -1.72 -8.52 8.14
CA ILE A 29 -3.15 -8.80 7.99
C ILE A 29 -3.44 -9.01 6.50
N VAL A 30 -4.13 -10.09 6.15
CA VAL A 30 -4.61 -10.33 4.78
C VAL A 30 -6.13 -10.31 4.78
N MET A 31 -6.73 -9.50 3.90
CA MET A 31 -8.18 -9.39 3.81
C MET A 31 -8.66 -9.02 2.40
N GLY A 32 -9.95 -9.24 2.14
CA GLY A 32 -10.56 -8.82 0.88
C GLY A 32 -10.76 -7.30 0.82
N THR A 33 -10.81 -6.74 -0.39
CA THR A 33 -11.12 -5.30 -0.58
C THR A 33 -12.60 -4.99 -0.38
N LYS A 34 -13.50 -5.94 -0.66
CA LYS A 34 -14.96 -5.78 -0.56
C LYS A 34 -15.52 -6.67 0.53
N GLY A 35 -16.50 -6.14 1.26
CA GLY A 35 -17.30 -6.93 2.20
C GLY A 35 -18.44 -7.69 1.50
N ALA A 36 -19.30 -8.36 2.29
CA ALA A 36 -20.43 -9.16 1.81
C ALA A 36 -21.47 -8.38 0.96
N SER A 37 -21.53 -7.05 1.08
CA SER A 37 -22.44 -6.20 0.29
C SER A 37 -22.06 -6.08 -1.19
N GLY A 38 -20.79 -6.32 -1.54
CA GLY A 38 -20.33 -6.43 -2.94
C GLY A 38 -20.63 -5.23 -3.86
N LEU A 39 -20.89 -4.04 -3.30
CA LEU A 39 -21.23 -2.85 -4.09
C LEU A 39 -20.08 -2.54 -5.08
N LYS A 40 -20.41 -2.54 -6.37
CA LYS A 40 -19.44 -2.38 -7.48
C LYS A 40 -18.76 -1.01 -7.51
N GLU A 41 -19.40 -0.01 -6.92
CA GLU A 41 -18.95 1.40 -6.93
C GLU A 41 -17.98 1.75 -5.79
N VAL A 42 -17.77 0.83 -4.84
CA VAL A 42 -16.92 1.07 -3.67
C VAL A 42 -15.59 0.36 -3.86
N LEU A 43 -14.50 1.11 -3.86
CA LEU A 43 -13.14 0.57 -4.01
C LEU A 43 -12.78 -0.37 -2.84
N PHE A 44 -13.10 0.05 -1.61
CA PHE A 44 -12.87 -0.71 -0.39
C PHE A 44 -14.11 -0.72 0.50
N GLY A 45 -14.48 -1.87 1.02
CA GLY A 45 -15.54 -1.99 2.04
C GLY A 45 -15.16 -1.26 3.34
N SER A 46 -16.16 -0.85 4.11
CA SER A 46 -15.97 -0.11 5.37
C SER A 46 -15.01 -0.80 6.34
N ASN A 47 -15.10 -2.12 6.47
CA ASN A 47 -14.21 -2.91 7.33
C ASN A 47 -12.76 -2.82 6.85
N THR A 48 -12.53 -2.93 5.52
CA THR A 48 -11.19 -2.86 4.94
C THR A 48 -10.58 -1.49 5.17
N VAL A 49 -11.33 -0.42 4.90
CA VAL A 49 -10.91 0.96 5.16
C VAL A 49 -10.58 1.16 6.64
N HIS A 50 -11.43 0.64 7.54
CA HIS A 50 -11.25 0.80 8.97
C HIS A 50 -10.00 0.05 9.48
N VAL A 51 -9.78 -1.18 9.00
CA VAL A 51 -8.57 -1.96 9.34
C VAL A 51 -7.33 -1.26 8.81
N ILE A 52 -7.29 -0.85 7.55
CA ILE A 52 -6.17 -0.12 6.95
C ILE A 52 -5.82 1.15 7.73
N LYS A 53 -6.84 1.86 8.22
CA LYS A 53 -6.66 3.12 8.97
C LYS A 53 -6.03 2.91 10.35
N ASN A 54 -6.38 1.82 11.03
CA ASN A 54 -6.07 1.62 12.45
C ASN A 54 -5.05 0.51 12.71
N ALA A 55 -4.74 -0.34 11.72
CA ALA A 55 -3.78 -1.41 11.89
C ALA A 55 -2.39 -0.88 12.25
N LYS A 56 -1.72 -1.59 13.14
CA LYS A 56 -0.34 -1.32 13.58
C LYS A 56 0.68 -2.24 12.91
N CYS A 57 0.21 -3.12 12.02
CA CYS A 57 1.02 -3.96 11.15
C CYS A 57 0.56 -3.79 9.70
N PRO A 58 1.34 -4.19 8.71
CA PRO A 58 0.96 -4.11 7.31
C PRO A 58 -0.35 -4.85 7.00
N VAL A 59 -1.12 -4.32 6.06
CA VAL A 59 -2.39 -4.88 5.60
C VAL A 59 -2.31 -5.14 4.10
N LEU A 60 -2.49 -6.40 3.69
CA LEU A 60 -2.62 -6.80 2.30
C LEU A 60 -4.10 -6.94 1.95
N ALA A 61 -4.62 -6.01 1.18
CA ALA A 61 -5.99 -6.03 0.69
C ALA A 61 -6.02 -6.67 -0.72
N VAL A 62 -6.78 -7.75 -0.87
CA VAL A 62 -6.81 -8.55 -2.11
C VAL A 62 -8.17 -8.38 -2.78
N PRO A 63 -8.23 -7.96 -4.07
CA PRO A 63 -9.49 -7.90 -4.82
C PRO A 63 -10.16 -9.27 -4.95
N SER A 64 -11.50 -9.31 -4.93
CA SER A 64 -12.26 -10.58 -4.96
C SER A 64 -12.04 -11.42 -6.22
N GLU A 65 -11.74 -10.76 -7.34
CA GLU A 65 -11.52 -11.42 -8.64
C GLU A 65 -10.04 -11.61 -8.96
N PHE A 66 -9.15 -11.32 -8.01
CA PHE A 66 -7.72 -11.45 -8.22
C PHE A 66 -7.32 -12.92 -8.29
N VAL A 67 -6.75 -13.31 -9.42
CA VAL A 67 -6.05 -14.57 -9.59
C VAL A 67 -4.58 -14.36 -9.26
N PHE A 68 -4.02 -15.17 -8.40
CA PHE A 68 -2.65 -14.99 -7.92
C PHE A 68 -1.65 -14.94 -9.09
N GLU A 69 -0.89 -13.86 -9.09
CA GLU A 69 0.30 -13.68 -9.92
C GLU A 69 1.47 -13.28 -9.02
N SER A 70 2.65 -13.79 -9.32
CA SER A 70 3.87 -13.37 -8.61
C SER A 70 4.08 -11.86 -8.73
N PRO A 71 4.33 -11.14 -7.65
CA PRO A 71 4.50 -9.68 -7.67
C PRO A 71 5.85 -9.28 -8.27
N ARG A 72 5.99 -9.45 -9.60
CA ARG A 72 7.23 -9.13 -10.32
C ARG A 72 7.46 -7.64 -10.50
N GLU A 73 6.39 -6.88 -10.70
CA GLU A 73 6.44 -5.42 -10.86
C GLU A 73 5.60 -4.79 -9.74
N ILE A 74 6.28 -4.11 -8.83
CA ILE A 74 5.70 -3.45 -7.66
C ILE A 74 5.66 -1.95 -7.91
N LEU A 75 4.50 -1.32 -7.77
CA LEU A 75 4.38 0.13 -7.80
C LEU A 75 4.36 0.67 -6.37
N PHE A 76 5.27 1.59 -6.09
CA PHE A 76 5.42 2.26 -4.80
C PHE A 76 5.36 3.78 -4.97
N PRO A 77 4.17 4.38 -5.00
CA PRO A 77 4.02 5.83 -4.99
C PRO A 77 4.59 6.45 -3.71
N SER A 78 5.34 7.52 -3.85
CA SER A 78 5.95 8.22 -2.72
C SER A 78 6.05 9.73 -2.97
N ASP A 79 5.65 10.50 -1.95
CA ASP A 79 5.88 11.94 -1.85
C ASP A 79 7.17 12.28 -1.08
N TYR A 80 7.91 11.27 -0.65
CA TYR A 80 9.13 11.36 0.16
C TYR A 80 8.97 12.11 1.51
N GLU A 81 7.76 12.28 2.00
CA GLU A 81 7.51 12.93 3.29
C GLU A 81 7.87 12.04 4.50
N VAL A 82 7.91 10.74 4.29
CA VAL A 82 8.23 9.74 5.31
C VAL A 82 9.73 9.52 5.39
N SER A 83 10.27 9.44 6.61
CA SER A 83 11.65 8.98 6.81
C SER A 83 11.72 7.46 6.70
N PHE A 84 12.35 6.97 5.65
CA PHE A 84 12.47 5.54 5.38
C PHE A 84 13.53 4.86 6.26
N ASN A 85 13.29 3.61 6.63
CA ASN A 85 14.23 2.72 7.30
C ASN A 85 13.94 1.26 6.92
N GLU A 86 14.86 0.35 7.25
CA GLU A 86 14.72 -1.08 6.93
C GLU A 86 13.45 -1.71 7.53
N LYS A 87 13.08 -1.31 8.75
CA LYS A 87 11.88 -1.83 9.42
C LYS A 87 10.62 -1.45 8.65
N LEU A 88 10.51 -0.21 8.20
CA LEU A 88 9.37 0.29 7.42
C LEU A 88 9.27 -0.40 6.05
N LEU A 89 10.39 -0.70 5.42
CA LEU A 89 10.45 -1.31 4.10
C LEU A 89 10.55 -2.84 4.13
N LYS A 90 10.58 -3.44 5.33
CA LYS A 90 10.83 -4.88 5.49
C LYS A 90 9.98 -5.74 4.56
N GLN A 91 8.66 -5.51 4.52
CA GLN A 91 7.75 -6.32 3.69
C GLN A 91 8.01 -6.16 2.20
N ILE A 92 8.36 -4.94 1.76
CA ILE A 92 8.72 -4.71 0.34
C ILE A 92 10.02 -5.45 0.03
N LEU A 93 11.04 -5.35 0.89
CA LEU A 93 12.33 -6.00 0.70
C LEU A 93 12.18 -7.53 0.73
N ASP A 94 11.40 -8.08 1.64
CA ASP A 94 11.14 -9.51 1.73
C ASP A 94 10.45 -10.03 0.45
N ILE A 95 9.42 -9.32 -0.03
CA ILE A 95 8.71 -9.67 -1.27
C ILE A 95 9.66 -9.59 -2.47
N THR A 96 10.44 -8.52 -2.58
CA THR A 96 11.36 -8.33 -3.70
C THR A 96 12.44 -9.40 -3.75
N ASN A 97 12.98 -9.78 -2.60
CA ASN A 97 13.98 -10.84 -2.51
C ASN A 97 13.39 -12.22 -2.86
N PHE A 98 12.16 -12.49 -2.42
CA PHE A 98 11.53 -13.80 -2.64
C PHE A 98 11.10 -14.01 -4.10
N TYR A 99 10.56 -12.96 -4.73
CA TYR A 99 10.00 -13.04 -6.10
C TYR A 99 10.92 -12.46 -7.17
N ASN A 100 12.12 -11.94 -6.83
CA ASN A 100 12.98 -11.16 -7.73
C ASN A 100 12.20 -10.02 -8.39
N SER A 101 11.49 -9.25 -7.58
CA SER A 101 10.63 -8.17 -8.05
C SER A 101 11.44 -6.93 -8.40
N ARG A 102 10.87 -6.09 -9.29
CA ARG A 102 11.32 -4.73 -9.52
C ARG A 102 10.37 -3.75 -8.82
N VAL A 103 10.93 -2.74 -8.16
CA VAL A 103 10.15 -1.68 -7.52
C VAL A 103 10.17 -0.42 -8.38
N HIS A 104 9.01 0.06 -8.77
CA HIS A 104 8.81 1.35 -9.43
C HIS A 104 8.40 2.38 -8.38
N ILE A 105 9.31 3.27 -8.01
CA ILE A 105 9.03 4.38 -7.10
C ILE A 105 8.46 5.52 -7.93
N LEU A 106 7.20 5.88 -7.70
CA LEU A 106 6.48 6.90 -8.48
C LEU A 106 6.26 8.14 -7.63
N ASN A 107 6.89 9.25 -8.00
CA ASN A 107 6.59 10.56 -7.46
C ASN A 107 5.70 11.35 -8.41
N ALA A 108 4.58 11.84 -7.89
CA ALA A 108 3.68 12.72 -8.60
C ALA A 108 3.69 14.11 -7.94
N SER A 109 4.00 15.15 -8.70
CA SER A 109 4.07 16.52 -8.19
C SER A 109 3.21 17.47 -9.02
N TYR A 110 2.81 18.58 -8.42
CA TYR A 110 2.14 19.68 -9.13
C TYR A 110 3.12 20.70 -9.73
N GLY A 111 4.37 20.27 -10.00
CA GLY A 111 5.39 21.14 -10.63
C GLY A 111 6.28 21.85 -9.62
N TYR A 112 6.22 21.50 -8.35
CA TYR A 112 7.14 22.00 -7.33
C TYR A 112 8.34 21.06 -7.18
N ASP A 113 9.51 21.66 -6.97
CA ASP A 113 10.72 20.91 -6.62
C ASP A 113 10.57 20.25 -5.24
N LEU A 114 11.31 19.17 -5.02
CA LEU A 114 11.35 18.52 -3.72
C LEU A 114 12.03 19.44 -2.71
N SER A 115 11.51 19.48 -1.49
CA SER A 115 12.18 20.14 -0.36
C SER A 115 13.46 19.40 0.01
N GLU A 116 14.39 20.05 0.72
CA GLU A 116 15.61 19.41 1.23
C GLU A 116 15.33 18.15 2.06
N LYS A 117 14.23 18.14 2.81
CA LYS A 117 13.79 16.97 3.58
C LYS A 117 13.40 15.83 2.66
N GLN A 118 12.64 16.12 1.61
CA GLN A 118 12.19 15.12 0.63
C GLN A 118 13.36 14.56 -0.18
N GLU A 119 14.32 15.41 -0.58
CA GLU A 119 15.53 14.93 -1.26
C GLU A 119 16.35 13.98 -0.37
N LYS A 120 16.57 14.32 0.90
CA LYS A 120 17.26 13.44 1.87
C LYS A 120 16.52 12.11 2.07
N ASN A 121 15.18 12.16 2.12
CA ASN A 121 14.38 10.93 2.25
C ASN A 121 14.44 10.07 0.98
N LYS A 122 14.46 10.68 -0.20
CA LYS A 122 14.63 10.01 -1.49
C LYS A 122 16.00 9.32 -1.60
N GLU A 123 17.07 10.04 -1.27
CA GLU A 123 18.45 9.46 -1.22
C GLU A 123 18.51 8.27 -0.26
N LYS A 124 17.89 8.40 0.91
CA LYS A 124 17.83 7.31 1.89
C LYS A 124 17.06 6.11 1.36
N LEU A 125 15.92 6.35 0.67
CA LEU A 125 15.12 5.29 0.03
C LEU A 125 15.94 4.57 -1.06
N GLU A 126 16.65 5.31 -1.89
CA GLU A 126 17.55 4.78 -2.91
C GLU A 126 18.65 3.89 -2.30
N GLY A 127 19.27 4.35 -1.21
CA GLY A 127 20.25 3.57 -0.46
C GLY A 127 19.68 2.25 0.09
N LEU A 128 18.45 2.25 0.59
CA LEU A 128 17.77 1.06 1.10
C LEU A 128 17.41 0.06 -0.01
N PHE A 129 17.13 0.54 -1.21
CA PHE A 129 16.84 -0.32 -2.38
C PHE A 129 18.09 -0.70 -3.20
N LYS A 130 19.30 -0.31 -2.79
CA LYS A 130 20.55 -0.56 -3.55
C LYS A 130 20.74 -2.01 -4.01
N LYS A 131 20.23 -2.99 -3.26
CA LYS A 131 20.32 -4.43 -3.56
C LYS A 131 19.09 -4.99 -4.29
N VAL A 132 18.13 -4.17 -4.59
CA VAL A 132 16.85 -4.54 -5.22
C VAL A 132 16.75 -3.86 -6.57
N ALA A 133 16.21 -4.55 -7.57
CA ALA A 133 15.92 -3.92 -8.85
C ALA A 133 14.87 -2.81 -8.64
N HIS A 134 15.21 -1.57 -8.92
CA HIS A 134 14.30 -0.43 -8.72
C HIS A 134 14.50 0.66 -9.76
N LEU A 135 13.45 1.44 -9.98
CA LEU A 135 13.43 2.59 -10.88
C LEU A 135 12.64 3.73 -10.25
N PHE A 136 13.20 4.94 -10.31
CA PHE A 136 12.50 6.16 -9.91
C PHE A 136 11.81 6.79 -11.11
N HIS A 137 10.55 7.16 -10.93
CA HIS A 137 9.73 7.85 -11.91
C HIS A 137 9.20 9.15 -11.31
N SER A 138 9.27 10.23 -12.06
CA SER A 138 8.70 11.51 -11.67
C SER A 138 7.71 11.97 -12.73
N VAL A 139 6.51 12.33 -12.32
CA VAL A 139 5.48 12.90 -13.20
C VAL A 139 4.99 14.22 -12.62
N SER A 140 4.90 15.23 -13.49
CA SER A 140 4.47 16.56 -13.12
C SER A 140 3.02 16.81 -13.56
N ASN A 141 2.35 17.74 -12.87
CA ASN A 141 0.98 18.20 -13.19
C ASN A 141 -0.08 17.09 -13.16
N GLN A 142 0.13 16.07 -12.35
CA GLN A 142 -0.85 14.99 -12.12
C GLN A 142 -1.06 14.79 -10.63
N ASN A 143 -2.30 14.48 -10.24
CA ASN A 143 -2.53 13.94 -8.92
C ASN A 143 -2.06 12.47 -8.87
N VAL A 144 -1.85 11.94 -7.67
CA VAL A 144 -1.30 10.59 -7.48
C VAL A 144 -2.18 9.50 -8.06
N THR A 145 -3.51 9.65 -7.98
CA THR A 145 -4.46 8.65 -8.52
C THR A 145 -4.34 8.56 -10.04
N GLU A 146 -4.28 9.70 -10.72
CA GLU A 146 -4.06 9.78 -12.16
C GLU A 146 -2.70 9.22 -12.55
N ALA A 147 -1.65 9.56 -11.80
CA ALA A 147 -0.30 9.06 -12.03
C ALA A 147 -0.22 7.54 -11.90
N ILE A 148 -0.86 6.95 -10.87
CA ILE A 148 -0.96 5.50 -10.70
C ILE A 148 -1.70 4.86 -11.88
N SER A 149 -2.88 5.40 -12.25
CA SER A 149 -3.69 4.86 -13.35
C SER A 149 -2.92 4.92 -14.68
N ASN A 150 -2.29 6.05 -14.98
CA ASN A 150 -1.49 6.22 -16.19
C ASN A 150 -0.25 5.32 -16.21
N PHE A 151 0.34 5.06 -15.05
CA PHE A 151 1.47 4.14 -14.93
C PHE A 151 1.05 2.69 -15.20
N GLN A 152 -0.09 2.25 -14.65
CA GLN A 152 -0.64 0.92 -14.87
C GLN A 152 -1.01 0.64 -16.33
N LEU A 153 -1.33 1.66 -17.13
CA LEU A 153 -1.55 1.51 -18.56
C LEU A 153 -0.24 1.21 -19.33
N LYS A 154 0.90 1.60 -18.79
CA LYS A 154 2.21 1.44 -19.42
C LYS A 154 2.99 0.23 -18.93
N VAL A 155 2.82 -0.12 -17.66
CA VAL A 155 3.53 -1.21 -17.00
C VAL A 155 2.51 -2.09 -16.29
N ARG A 156 2.54 -3.41 -16.57
CA ARG A 156 1.70 -4.37 -15.87
C ARG A 156 2.18 -4.54 -14.43
N ILE A 157 1.57 -3.81 -13.51
CA ILE A 157 1.87 -3.88 -12.09
C ILE A 157 1.11 -5.04 -11.46
N ASN A 158 1.78 -5.80 -10.57
CA ASN A 158 1.21 -6.94 -9.86
C ASN A 158 0.90 -6.66 -8.39
N LEU A 159 1.52 -5.62 -7.82
CA LEU A 159 1.31 -5.20 -6.43
C LEU A 159 1.44 -3.68 -6.33
N LEU A 160 0.46 -3.05 -5.72
CA LEU A 160 0.56 -1.65 -5.30
C LEU A 160 0.94 -1.60 -3.82
N VAL A 161 1.94 -0.79 -3.46
CA VAL A 161 2.36 -0.59 -2.08
C VAL A 161 2.19 0.87 -1.69
N LEU A 162 1.58 1.12 -0.55
CA LEU A 162 1.38 2.46 0.00
C LEU A 162 1.83 2.52 1.45
N ILE A 163 2.39 3.66 1.86
CA ILE A 163 2.64 3.94 3.28
C ILE A 163 1.50 4.78 3.82
N ASN A 164 0.86 4.30 4.88
CA ASN A 164 -0.19 5.04 5.60
C ASN A 164 0.47 6.11 6.48
N ASN A 165 0.56 7.32 5.94
CA ASN A 165 1.01 8.50 6.66
C ASN A 165 -0.12 9.56 6.66
N LYS A 166 -0.42 10.13 7.83
CA LYS A 166 -1.52 11.11 8.04
C LYS A 166 -1.44 12.38 7.17
N HIS A 167 -0.30 12.65 6.56
CA HIS A 167 -0.06 13.83 5.73
C HIS A 167 0.25 13.49 4.27
N SER A 168 0.12 12.23 3.87
CA SER A 168 0.40 11.77 2.51
C SER A 168 -0.86 11.74 1.66
N PHE A 169 -0.66 11.64 0.35
CA PHE A 169 -1.73 11.38 -0.63
C PHE A 169 -2.59 10.16 -0.28
N PHE A 170 -2.12 9.29 0.63
CA PHE A 170 -2.86 8.14 1.15
C PHE A 170 -4.22 8.55 1.73
N GLU A 171 -4.30 9.65 2.50
CA GLU A 171 -5.57 10.17 3.01
C GLU A 171 -6.52 10.57 1.88
N ASN A 172 -5.99 11.16 0.82
CA ASN A 172 -6.77 11.56 -0.34
C ASN A 172 -7.33 10.34 -1.10
N LEU A 173 -6.54 9.27 -1.20
CA LEU A 173 -6.93 8.05 -1.91
C LEU A 173 -8.03 7.27 -1.17
N PHE A 174 -7.98 7.24 0.17
CA PHE A 174 -8.85 6.38 0.99
C PHE A 174 -9.99 7.12 1.70
N PHE A 175 -9.84 8.41 1.99
CA PHE A 175 -10.73 9.11 2.92
C PHE A 175 -11.45 10.32 2.35
N LYS A 176 -11.02 10.87 1.24
CA LYS A 176 -11.85 11.83 0.52
C LYS A 176 -12.80 11.05 -0.37
N SER A 177 -14.07 10.96 0.05
CA SER A 177 -15.18 10.53 -0.80
C SER A 177 -15.39 11.59 -1.90
N THR A 178 -14.47 11.64 -2.83
CA THR A 178 -14.65 12.49 -3.99
C THR A 178 -15.26 11.61 -5.05
N ILE A 179 -16.43 11.96 -5.48
CA ILE A 179 -17.16 11.53 -6.69
C ILE A 179 -16.22 11.41 -7.92
N ASN A 180 -15.00 11.92 -7.85
CA ASN A 180 -13.96 11.93 -8.88
C ASN A 180 -12.97 10.75 -8.85
N GLN A 181 -13.19 9.73 -8.04
CA GLN A 181 -12.50 8.44 -8.19
C GLN A 181 -13.10 7.58 -9.32
N ILE A 182 -13.90 8.20 -10.19
CA ILE A 182 -14.40 7.60 -11.41
C ILE A 182 -13.18 7.20 -12.26
N GLY A 183 -12.90 5.90 -12.30
CA GLY A 183 -11.82 5.32 -13.10
C GLY A 183 -10.66 4.67 -12.35
N PHE A 184 -10.49 4.88 -11.04
CA PHE A 184 -9.48 4.15 -10.29
C PHE A 184 -10.03 2.76 -9.90
N HIS A 185 -9.73 1.78 -10.72
CA HIS A 185 -10.06 0.37 -10.44
C HIS A 185 -8.81 -0.36 -9.98
N LEU A 186 -8.79 -0.77 -8.72
CA LEU A 186 -7.71 -1.57 -8.19
C LEU A 186 -8.03 -3.06 -8.44
N ASN A 187 -7.48 -3.61 -9.52
CA ASN A 187 -7.61 -5.03 -9.88
C ASN A 187 -6.43 -5.87 -9.38
N ILE A 188 -5.49 -5.27 -8.67
CA ILE A 188 -4.29 -5.88 -8.11
C ILE A 188 -4.28 -5.75 -6.60
N PRO A 189 -3.57 -6.62 -5.87
CA PRO A 189 -3.42 -6.49 -4.43
C PRO A 189 -2.79 -5.15 -4.03
N LEU A 190 -3.23 -4.66 -2.88
CA LEU A 190 -2.72 -3.45 -2.25
C LEU A 190 -2.11 -3.81 -0.89
N LEU A 191 -0.82 -3.53 -0.73
CA LEU A 191 -0.13 -3.60 0.56
C LEU A 191 -0.06 -2.21 1.17
N VAL A 192 -0.66 -2.03 2.34
CA VAL A 192 -0.59 -0.78 3.10
C VAL A 192 0.29 -0.99 4.33
N ILE A 193 1.33 -0.17 4.46
CA ILE A 193 2.30 -0.23 5.54
C ILE A 193 2.07 0.98 6.46
N PRO A 194 1.82 0.79 7.77
CA PRO A 194 1.76 1.90 8.71
C PRO A 194 3.09 2.65 8.77
N SER A 195 3.06 3.98 8.76
CA SER A 195 4.30 4.79 8.84
C SER A 195 5.01 4.73 10.20
N LYS A 196 4.30 4.24 11.22
CA LYS A 196 4.80 4.03 12.59
C LYS A 196 4.76 2.54 12.90
N LEU A 197 5.81 1.83 12.54
CA LEU A 197 6.08 0.45 12.90
C LEU A 197 7.09 0.36 14.03
#